data_f7d3b54a67ae309e4db5fa34a6285ed2
#
_entry.id   f7d3b54a67ae309e4db5fa34a6285ed2
#
_cell.length_a   1.000
_cell.length_b   1.000
_cell.length_c   1.000
_cell.angle_alpha   90.00
_cell.angle_beta   90.00
_cell.angle_gamma   90.00
#
_symmetry.space_group_name_H-M   'P 1'
#
loop_
_entity.id
_entity.type
_entity.pdbx_description
1 polymer ?
#
loop_
_entity_poly.entity_id
_entity_poly.type
_entity_poly.pdbx_seq_one_letter_code
_entity_poly.pdbx_strand_id
1 'polypeptide(L)'
;MSHLTAIVSGKGGVGKSTLTAALGITLARAGKRVLLIDGDLGLCNLDIILGVSDKVKHHIYELAQGSCFLEEAIISVSDNLDFIAGTVEQTWDYVFEGAIDTVLEDLGEIYDYILLDCPAGIGRGIEYVKQHADDVILIQLPTKTSQRDALHTREILRNHIPIWVLLNEFTYNNQESLEAVLAQIDREKLLGVVPYSEKISLLSNQGNFINESYWGVLTEAIHIIAKNYIDFKVYPNSTWIQLLKSEEEEIPLKVDEQTKKREKEKQTLLSRMVYKWGRRRW
;
A
#
# COMPACT_ATOMS: atom_id res chain seq x y z
N MET A 1 7.14 4.77 23.55
CA MET A 1 7.23 5.52 22.29
C MET A 1 6.78 4.60 21.17
N SER A 2 5.92 5.08 20.30
CA SER A 2 5.47 4.35 19.12
C SER A 2 6.62 4.21 18.11
N HIS A 3 6.50 3.25 17.20
CA HIS A 3 7.37 3.11 16.05
C HIS A 3 6.71 3.76 14.83
N LEU A 4 7.27 4.86 14.34
CA LEU A 4 6.78 5.57 13.15
C LEU A 4 7.43 5.02 11.89
N THR A 5 6.62 4.38 11.06
CA THR A 5 7.04 3.81 9.77
C THR A 5 6.45 4.61 8.62
N ALA A 6 7.30 5.10 7.74
CA ALA A 6 6.85 5.73 6.51
C ALA A 6 6.75 4.71 5.37
N ILE A 7 5.60 4.66 4.72
CA ILE A 7 5.39 3.84 3.52
C ILE A 7 5.60 4.72 2.30
N VAL A 8 6.64 4.42 1.52
CA VAL A 8 7.06 5.26 0.40
C VAL A 8 7.16 4.48 -0.91
N SER A 9 7.17 5.20 -2.02
CA SER A 9 7.38 4.64 -3.35
C SER A 9 7.99 5.66 -4.30
N GLY A 10 8.80 5.21 -5.24
CA GLY A 10 9.41 6.09 -6.26
C GLY A 10 8.42 6.61 -7.29
N LYS A 11 7.23 6.00 -7.43
CA LYS A 11 6.15 6.43 -8.34
C LYS A 11 4.77 6.08 -7.80
N GLY A 12 3.73 6.73 -8.33
CA GLY A 12 2.33 6.43 -8.03
C GLY A 12 1.86 5.08 -8.61
N GLY A 13 0.77 4.54 -8.05
CA GLY A 13 0.10 3.34 -8.55
C GLY A 13 0.83 2.01 -8.29
N VAL A 14 1.76 1.96 -7.34
CA VAL A 14 2.46 0.71 -6.97
C VAL A 14 1.77 -0.08 -5.85
N GLY A 15 0.58 0.34 -5.41
CA GLY A 15 -0.17 -0.30 -4.34
C GLY A 15 0.21 0.17 -2.93
N LYS A 16 0.84 1.33 -2.78
CA LYS A 16 1.30 1.88 -1.50
C LYS A 16 0.18 1.93 -0.44
N SER A 17 -0.89 2.66 -0.67
CA SER A 17 -2.01 2.81 0.27
C SER A 17 -2.70 1.48 0.58
N THR A 18 -2.85 0.61 -0.42
CA THR A 18 -3.40 -0.74 -0.24
C THR A 18 -2.56 -1.59 0.71
N LEU A 19 -1.23 -1.56 0.55
CA LEU A 19 -0.32 -2.31 1.41
C LEU A 19 -0.17 -1.66 2.80
N THR A 20 -0.27 -0.33 2.90
CA THR A 20 -0.37 0.37 4.18
C THR A 20 -1.59 -0.12 4.98
N ALA A 21 -2.77 -0.14 4.34
CA ALA A 21 -3.98 -0.66 4.96
C ALA A 21 -3.84 -2.15 5.35
N ALA A 22 -3.33 -3.00 4.44
CA ALA A 22 -3.14 -4.43 4.70
C ALA A 22 -2.21 -4.69 5.88
N LEU A 23 -1.06 -4.02 5.93
CA LEU A 23 -0.09 -4.14 7.02
C LEU A 23 -0.70 -3.67 8.33
N GLY A 24 -1.35 -2.51 8.35
CA GLY A 24 -1.99 -1.96 9.56
C GLY A 24 -3.07 -2.87 10.12
N ILE A 25 -3.96 -3.39 9.27
CA ILE A 25 -4.99 -4.36 9.66
C ILE A 25 -4.36 -5.61 10.27
N THR A 26 -3.31 -6.14 9.64
CA THR A 26 -2.66 -7.37 10.10
C THR A 26 -1.91 -7.17 11.43
N LEU A 27 -1.23 -6.04 11.59
CA LEU A 27 -0.57 -5.67 12.86
C LEU A 27 -1.60 -5.51 13.99
N ALA A 28 -2.73 -4.84 13.72
CA ALA A 28 -3.80 -4.65 14.71
C ALA A 28 -4.41 -5.99 15.15
N ARG A 29 -4.61 -6.91 14.22
CA ARG A 29 -5.08 -8.28 14.55
C ARG A 29 -4.04 -9.11 15.29
N ALA A 30 -2.77 -8.80 15.14
CA ALA A 30 -1.70 -9.38 15.97
C ALA A 30 -1.64 -8.75 17.38
N GLY A 31 -2.62 -7.92 17.74
CA GLY A 31 -2.77 -7.30 19.06
C GLY A 31 -1.93 -6.04 19.27
N LYS A 32 -1.40 -5.44 18.19
CA LYS A 32 -0.69 -4.15 18.25
C LYS A 32 -1.69 -3.00 18.14
N ARG A 33 -1.48 -1.93 18.89
CA ARG A 33 -2.24 -0.68 18.71
C ARG A 33 -1.64 0.08 17.53
N VAL A 34 -2.41 0.24 16.47
CA VAL A 34 -1.93 0.77 15.19
C VAL A 34 -2.72 2.02 14.80
N LEU A 35 -2.00 3.05 14.38
CA LEU A 35 -2.57 4.22 13.72
C LEU A 35 -2.11 4.27 12.26
N LEU A 36 -3.05 4.43 11.36
CA LEU A 36 -2.78 4.78 9.97
C LEU A 36 -2.97 6.27 9.77
N ILE A 37 -2.02 6.92 9.10
CA ILE A 37 -2.15 8.33 8.72
C ILE A 37 -2.03 8.43 7.19
N ASP A 38 -3.05 9.03 6.56
CA ASP A 38 -2.96 9.35 5.13
C ASP A 38 -2.16 10.64 4.93
N GLY A 39 -0.90 10.47 4.57
CA GLY A 39 0.03 11.54 4.26
C GLY A 39 0.17 11.81 2.76
N ASP A 40 -0.59 11.14 1.87
CA ASP A 40 -0.63 11.42 0.43
C ASP A 40 -1.55 12.62 0.15
N LEU A 41 -1.19 13.76 0.78
CA LEU A 41 -1.98 14.99 0.72
C LEU A 41 -2.22 15.41 -0.73
N GLY A 42 -3.48 15.72 -1.03
CA GLY A 42 -3.95 16.05 -2.38
C GLY A 42 -4.57 14.86 -3.15
N LEU A 43 -4.25 13.61 -2.80
CA LEU A 43 -4.82 12.42 -3.46
C LEU A 43 -5.61 11.52 -2.53
N CYS A 44 -5.32 11.45 -1.27
CA CYS A 44 -5.97 10.69 -0.18
C CYS A 44 -6.84 9.51 -0.62
N ASN A 45 -6.43 8.28 -0.30
CA ASN A 45 -7.14 7.08 -0.73
C ASN A 45 -7.38 6.07 0.39
N LEU A 46 -6.74 6.23 1.55
CA LEU A 46 -6.85 5.27 2.64
C LEU A 46 -8.26 5.19 3.23
N ASP A 47 -8.97 6.29 3.33
CA ASP A 47 -10.35 6.35 3.82
C ASP A 47 -11.31 5.52 2.95
N ILE A 48 -11.12 5.55 1.62
CA ILE A 48 -11.88 4.75 0.65
C ILE A 48 -11.55 3.26 0.84
N ILE A 49 -10.25 2.92 0.91
CA ILE A 49 -9.78 1.53 1.07
C ILE A 49 -10.31 0.94 2.38
N LEU A 50 -10.27 1.71 3.46
CA LEU A 50 -10.75 1.30 4.79
C LEU A 50 -12.28 1.33 4.90
N GLY A 51 -12.99 1.94 3.96
CA GLY A 51 -14.45 2.06 3.97
C GLY A 51 -14.96 2.99 5.08
N VAL A 52 -14.23 4.07 5.37
CA VAL A 52 -14.55 5.01 6.45
C VAL A 52 -14.70 6.47 5.98
N SER A 53 -14.80 6.69 4.67
CA SER A 53 -14.89 8.06 4.09
C SER A 53 -16.06 8.86 4.65
N ASP A 54 -17.18 8.20 4.99
CA ASP A 54 -18.35 8.82 5.60
C ASP A 54 -18.15 9.27 7.05
N LYS A 55 -17.10 8.77 7.71
CA LYS A 55 -16.74 9.10 9.09
C LYS A 55 -15.74 10.25 9.19
N VAL A 56 -15.07 10.62 8.10
CA VAL A 56 -14.08 11.69 8.06
C VAL A 56 -14.75 13.04 8.32
N LYS A 57 -14.36 13.70 9.41
CA LYS A 57 -14.82 15.04 9.78
C LYS A 57 -13.69 16.05 9.79
N HIS A 58 -12.53 15.61 10.25
CA HIS A 58 -11.32 16.41 10.35
C HIS A 58 -10.13 15.65 9.77
N HIS A 59 -9.10 16.37 9.39
CA HIS A 59 -7.92 15.88 8.69
C HIS A 59 -6.66 16.20 9.49
N ILE A 60 -5.57 15.51 9.21
CA ILE A 60 -4.25 15.75 9.83
C ILE A 60 -3.82 17.22 9.73
N TYR A 61 -4.19 17.91 8.67
CA TYR A 61 -3.87 19.33 8.47
C TYR A 61 -4.57 20.23 9.48
N GLU A 62 -5.87 20.03 9.74
CA GLU A 62 -6.64 20.80 10.73
C GLU A 62 -6.13 20.54 12.14
N LEU A 63 -5.78 19.27 12.41
CA LEU A 63 -5.17 18.87 13.68
C LEU A 63 -3.82 19.56 13.89
N ALA A 64 -2.96 19.57 12.88
CA ALA A 64 -1.67 20.26 12.92
C ALA A 64 -1.79 21.78 13.08
N GLN A 65 -2.89 22.37 12.64
CA GLN A 65 -3.17 23.81 12.84
C GLN A 65 -3.86 24.11 14.20
N GLY A 66 -4.20 23.10 15.00
CA GLY A 66 -4.95 23.26 16.24
C GLY A 66 -6.41 23.69 16.02
N SER A 67 -6.97 23.41 14.81
CA SER A 67 -8.35 23.76 14.45
C SER A 67 -9.36 22.69 14.89
N CYS A 68 -8.91 21.54 15.33
CA CYS A 68 -9.70 20.47 15.95
C CYS A 68 -8.90 19.76 17.04
N PHE A 69 -9.57 18.99 17.89
CA PHE A 69 -8.93 18.13 18.87
C PHE A 69 -8.56 16.78 18.29
N LEU A 70 -7.61 16.09 18.92
CA LEU A 70 -7.11 14.79 18.49
C LEU A 70 -8.25 13.76 18.38
N GLU A 71 -9.13 13.74 19.37
CA GLU A 71 -10.27 12.82 19.43
C GLU A 71 -11.30 13.04 18.34
N GLU A 72 -11.32 14.24 17.72
CA GLU A 72 -12.22 14.58 16.62
C GLU A 72 -11.66 14.14 15.26
N ALA A 73 -10.34 14.04 15.14
CA ALA A 73 -9.64 13.63 13.92
C ALA A 73 -9.41 12.11 13.85
N ILE A 74 -9.34 11.41 14.99
CA ILE A 74 -9.15 9.96 15.03
C ILE A 74 -10.45 9.24 14.69
N ILE A 75 -10.37 8.33 13.74
CA ILE A 75 -11.47 7.45 13.30
C ILE A 75 -11.14 6.01 13.71
N SER A 76 -11.94 5.42 14.57
CA SER A 76 -11.80 3.99 14.88
C SER A 76 -12.29 3.15 13.71
N VAL A 77 -11.38 2.32 13.17
CA VAL A 77 -11.61 1.43 12.03
C VAL A 77 -12.01 0.05 12.52
N SER A 78 -11.27 -0.49 13.47
CA SER A 78 -11.55 -1.76 14.16
C SER A 78 -10.83 -1.82 15.49
N ASP A 79 -10.95 -2.95 16.21
CA ASP A 79 -10.18 -3.17 17.43
C ASP A 79 -8.67 -2.99 17.15
N ASN A 80 -8.03 -2.13 17.94
CA ASN A 80 -6.61 -1.78 17.84
C ASN A 80 -6.18 -1.08 16.52
N LEU A 81 -7.10 -0.65 15.65
CA LEU A 81 -6.79 0.07 14.43
C LEU A 81 -7.57 1.37 14.34
N ASP A 82 -6.85 2.46 14.36
CA ASP A 82 -7.37 3.80 14.15
C ASP A 82 -6.77 4.45 12.90
N PHE A 83 -7.41 5.50 12.42
CA PHE A 83 -7.04 6.19 11.20
C PHE A 83 -7.19 7.71 11.35
N ILE A 84 -6.25 8.47 10.81
CA ILE A 84 -6.36 9.92 10.61
C ILE A 84 -6.29 10.20 9.10
N ALA A 85 -7.30 10.92 8.59
CA ALA A 85 -7.41 11.25 7.19
C ALA A 85 -6.42 12.35 6.77
N GLY A 86 -5.90 12.25 5.56
CA GLY A 86 -5.25 13.35 4.85
C GLY A 86 -6.28 14.33 4.27
N THR A 87 -5.81 15.44 3.71
CA THR A 87 -6.66 16.43 3.03
C THR A 87 -6.34 16.49 1.55
N VAL A 88 -7.37 16.64 0.71
CA VAL A 88 -7.22 16.87 -0.73
C VAL A 88 -7.01 18.35 -1.08
N GLU A 89 -7.25 19.25 -0.13
CA GLU A 89 -7.20 20.71 -0.35
C GLU A 89 -5.80 21.29 -0.19
N GLN A 90 -4.90 20.54 0.45
CA GLN A 90 -3.55 21.00 0.80
C GLN A 90 -2.49 19.98 0.39
N THR A 91 -1.26 20.45 0.25
CA THR A 91 -0.09 19.61 0.01
C THR A 91 0.96 19.83 1.10
N TRP A 92 1.99 19.01 1.15
CA TRP A 92 3.10 19.14 2.10
C TRP A 92 3.79 20.52 2.07
N ASP A 93 3.65 21.27 0.98
CA ASP A 93 4.21 22.63 0.86
C ASP A 93 3.58 23.63 1.82
N TYR A 94 2.37 23.34 2.30
CA TYR A 94 1.61 24.20 3.22
C TYR A 94 1.54 23.64 4.65
N VAL A 95 2.08 22.45 4.89
CA VAL A 95 2.11 21.84 6.21
C VAL A 95 3.31 22.36 7.00
N PHE A 96 3.06 22.91 8.19
CA PHE A 96 4.12 23.33 9.10
C PHE A 96 4.70 22.08 9.78
N GLU A 97 5.95 21.73 9.46
CA GLU A 97 6.61 20.50 9.92
C GLU A 97 6.49 20.34 11.45
N GLY A 98 6.81 21.36 12.24
CA GLY A 98 6.74 21.32 13.70
C GLY A 98 5.33 21.13 14.31
N ALA A 99 4.27 21.37 13.53
CA ALA A 99 2.91 21.14 14.00
C ALA A 99 2.54 19.63 13.95
N ILE A 100 3.01 18.91 12.94
CA ILE A 100 2.84 17.45 12.87
C ILE A 100 3.67 16.76 13.95
N ASP A 101 4.85 17.26 14.26
CA ASP A 101 5.72 16.67 15.29
C ASP A 101 5.03 16.62 16.64
N THR A 102 4.38 17.73 17.05
CA THR A 102 3.61 17.77 18.30
C THR A 102 2.48 16.73 18.31
N VAL A 103 1.79 16.57 17.18
CA VAL A 103 0.73 15.57 17.05
C VAL A 103 1.30 14.16 17.15
N LEU A 104 2.44 13.89 16.51
CA LEU A 104 3.09 12.57 16.56
C LEU A 104 3.65 12.24 17.94
N GLU A 105 4.15 13.23 18.71
CA GLU A 105 4.57 13.05 20.08
C GLU A 105 3.40 12.61 20.98
N ASP A 106 2.24 13.28 20.88
CA ASP A 106 1.04 12.92 21.65
C ASP A 106 0.54 11.51 21.28
N LEU A 107 0.54 11.17 19.98
CA LEU A 107 0.16 9.85 19.48
C LEU A 107 1.14 8.76 19.90
N GLY A 108 2.41 9.11 20.11
CA GLY A 108 3.49 8.20 20.43
C GLY A 108 3.33 7.44 21.76
N GLU A 109 2.48 7.93 22.68
CA GLU A 109 2.15 7.24 23.93
C GLU A 109 0.94 6.29 23.80
N ILE A 110 0.14 6.47 22.75
CA ILE A 110 -1.11 5.74 22.56
C ILE A 110 -0.91 4.47 21.72
N TYR A 111 -0.11 4.55 20.64
CA TYR A 111 0.04 3.49 19.65
C TYR A 111 1.37 2.77 19.77
N ASP A 112 1.41 1.51 19.36
CA ASP A 112 2.64 0.73 19.24
C ASP A 112 3.31 0.99 17.88
N TYR A 113 2.50 1.18 16.82
CA TYR A 113 2.92 1.49 15.45
C TYR A 113 2.10 2.64 14.88
N ILE A 114 2.77 3.57 14.21
CA ILE A 114 2.16 4.60 13.35
C ILE A 114 2.65 4.36 11.93
N LEU A 115 1.75 4.08 11.00
CA LEU A 115 2.07 3.90 9.58
C LEU A 115 1.64 5.15 8.80
N LEU A 116 2.62 5.87 8.26
CA LEU A 116 2.39 7.07 7.46
C LEU A 116 2.41 6.73 5.97
N ASP A 117 1.27 6.80 5.29
CA ASP A 117 1.17 6.62 3.84
C ASP A 117 1.64 7.88 3.13
N CYS A 118 2.87 7.91 2.64
CA CYS A 118 3.49 9.12 2.08
C CYS A 118 3.09 9.36 0.61
N PRO A 119 3.20 10.59 0.09
CA PRO A 119 3.07 10.81 -1.34
C PRO A 119 4.13 10.04 -2.14
N ALA A 120 3.81 9.76 -3.41
CA ALA A 120 4.77 9.12 -4.30
C ALA A 120 5.88 10.10 -4.74
N GLY A 121 7.07 9.58 -5.00
CA GLY A 121 8.21 10.37 -5.49
C GLY A 121 9.08 10.94 -4.37
N ILE A 122 9.80 12.03 -4.66
CA ILE A 122 10.90 12.59 -3.84
C ILE A 122 10.64 14.02 -3.35
N GLY A 123 9.38 14.40 -3.13
CA GLY A 123 8.99 15.73 -2.66
C GLY A 123 9.24 15.98 -1.16
N ARG A 124 8.62 17.03 -0.62
CA ARG A 124 8.76 17.42 0.79
C ARG A 124 8.36 16.34 1.79
N GLY A 125 7.41 15.45 1.44
CA GLY A 125 7.07 14.31 2.29
C GLY A 125 8.26 13.39 2.56
N ILE A 126 9.17 13.21 1.61
CA ILE A 126 10.41 12.42 1.81
C ILE A 126 11.41 13.16 2.74
N GLU A 127 11.49 14.48 2.65
CA GLU A 127 12.35 15.25 3.58
C GLU A 127 11.81 15.14 5.02
N TYR A 128 10.50 15.21 5.20
CA TYR A 128 9.87 14.97 6.50
C TYR A 128 10.18 13.57 7.05
N VAL A 129 10.02 12.54 6.22
CA VAL A 129 10.32 11.14 6.57
C VAL A 129 11.77 10.98 7.04
N LYS A 130 12.74 11.59 6.36
CA LYS A 130 14.17 11.51 6.74
C LYS A 130 14.46 12.03 8.15
N GLN A 131 13.65 12.95 8.65
CA GLN A 131 13.87 13.62 9.92
C GLN A 131 13.13 12.95 11.08
N HIS A 132 11.97 12.35 10.80
CA HIS A 132 11.03 11.99 11.86
C HIS A 132 10.67 10.50 11.92
N ALA A 133 10.76 9.75 10.81
CA ALA A 133 10.42 8.33 10.82
C ALA A 133 11.54 7.47 11.41
N ASP A 134 11.18 6.38 12.09
CA ASP A 134 12.14 5.40 12.63
C ASP A 134 12.66 4.46 11.53
N ASP A 135 11.80 4.12 10.58
CA ASP A 135 12.16 3.36 9.39
C ASP A 135 11.23 3.63 8.20
N VAL A 136 11.56 3.05 7.06
CA VAL A 136 10.84 3.18 5.80
C VAL A 136 10.55 1.81 5.20
N ILE A 137 9.33 1.59 4.74
CA ILE A 137 8.98 0.50 3.84
C ILE A 137 8.85 1.07 2.42
N LEU A 138 9.83 0.76 1.56
CA LEU A 138 9.87 1.17 0.16
C LEU A 138 9.16 0.13 -0.70
N ILE A 139 8.02 0.51 -1.29
CA ILE A 139 7.25 -0.36 -2.17
C ILE A 139 7.68 -0.16 -3.62
N GLN A 140 7.94 -1.25 -4.32
CA GLN A 140 8.28 -1.27 -5.74
C GLN A 140 7.60 -2.42 -6.47
N LEU A 141 7.42 -2.25 -7.80
CA LEU A 141 6.97 -3.30 -8.71
C LEU A 141 8.16 -4.02 -9.34
N PRO A 142 7.98 -5.24 -9.89
CA PRO A 142 9.04 -5.98 -10.58
C PRO A 142 9.40 -5.40 -11.97
N THR A 143 8.91 -4.21 -12.32
CA THR A 143 9.19 -3.55 -13.59
C THR A 143 10.46 -2.71 -13.53
N LYS A 144 11.25 -2.65 -14.61
CA LYS A 144 12.50 -1.88 -14.69
C LYS A 144 12.34 -0.40 -14.36
N THR A 145 11.22 0.20 -14.75
CA THR A 145 10.93 1.61 -14.43
C THR A 145 10.71 1.79 -12.93
N SER A 146 9.89 0.94 -12.30
CA SER A 146 9.66 1.02 -10.85
C SER A 146 10.92 0.77 -10.04
N GLN A 147 11.75 -0.18 -10.47
CA GLN A 147 13.04 -0.47 -9.82
C GLN A 147 13.98 0.73 -9.89
N ARG A 148 14.08 1.41 -11.05
CA ARG A 148 14.91 2.61 -11.20
C ARG A 148 14.43 3.74 -10.29
N ASP A 149 13.12 3.98 -10.24
CA ASP A 149 12.54 5.04 -9.43
C ASP A 149 12.70 4.73 -7.93
N ALA A 150 12.55 3.46 -7.53
CA ALA A 150 12.81 2.99 -6.17
C ALA A 150 14.30 3.12 -5.78
N LEU A 151 15.23 2.81 -6.68
CA LEU A 151 16.66 3.01 -6.43
C LEU A 151 16.98 4.48 -6.16
N HIS A 152 16.39 5.40 -6.91
CA HIS A 152 16.59 6.83 -6.68
C HIS A 152 16.06 7.26 -5.30
N THR A 153 14.83 6.85 -4.94
CA THR A 153 14.28 7.12 -3.60
C THR A 153 15.17 6.53 -2.50
N ARG A 154 15.67 5.30 -2.70
CA ARG A 154 16.56 4.63 -1.76
C ARG A 154 17.89 5.37 -1.58
N GLU A 155 18.47 5.91 -2.64
CA GLU A 155 19.70 6.70 -2.56
C GLU A 155 19.54 7.96 -1.71
N ILE A 156 18.39 8.60 -1.78
CA ILE A 156 18.07 9.79 -0.97
C ILE A 156 17.95 9.42 0.51
N LEU A 157 17.38 8.26 0.82
CA LEU A 157 17.04 7.85 2.19
C LEU A 157 18.15 7.06 2.91
N ARG A 158 18.97 6.29 2.19
CA ARG A 158 19.85 5.22 2.73
C ARG A 158 20.81 5.62 3.84
N ASN A 159 21.24 6.89 3.87
CA ASN A 159 22.20 7.39 4.86
C ASN A 159 21.50 8.06 6.06
N HIS A 160 20.17 8.10 6.07
CA HIS A 160 19.38 8.82 7.05
C HIS A 160 18.54 7.86 7.90
N ILE A 161 17.99 6.82 7.29
CA ILE A 161 16.97 5.98 7.91
C ILE A 161 17.09 4.52 7.43
N PRO A 162 16.78 3.51 8.27
CA PRO A 162 16.64 2.12 7.84
C PRO A 162 15.56 1.96 6.77
N ILE A 163 15.83 1.15 5.74
CA ILE A 163 14.90 0.93 4.62
C ILE A 163 14.62 -0.56 4.48
N TRP A 164 13.36 -0.92 4.54
CA TRP A 164 12.83 -2.21 4.13
C TRP A 164 12.30 -2.13 2.70
N VAL A 165 12.50 -3.15 1.90
CA VAL A 165 11.97 -3.22 0.54
C VAL A 165 10.82 -4.22 0.48
N LEU A 166 9.71 -3.82 -0.13
CA LEU A 166 8.57 -4.69 -0.39
C LEU A 166 8.31 -4.73 -1.91
N LEU A 167 8.39 -5.93 -2.49
CA LEU A 167 8.13 -6.17 -3.90
C LEU A 167 6.65 -6.50 -4.08
N ASN A 168 5.88 -5.63 -4.74
CA ASN A 168 4.45 -5.80 -4.94
C ASN A 168 4.12 -6.22 -6.38
N GLU A 169 2.93 -6.82 -6.57
CA GLU A 169 2.38 -7.25 -7.85
C GLU A 169 3.30 -8.21 -8.62
N PHE A 170 3.93 -9.12 -7.92
CA PHE A 170 4.78 -10.09 -8.57
C PHE A 170 3.95 -11.17 -9.27
N THR A 171 4.32 -11.48 -10.53
CA THR A 171 3.77 -12.59 -11.30
C THR A 171 4.89 -13.48 -11.81
N TYR A 172 4.70 -14.78 -11.83
CA TYR A 172 5.69 -15.75 -12.33
C TYR A 172 5.97 -15.58 -13.83
N ASN A 173 5.01 -15.04 -14.59
CA ASN A 173 5.11 -14.85 -16.04
C ASN A 173 5.88 -13.59 -16.44
N ASN A 174 6.42 -12.82 -15.49
CA ASN A 174 7.30 -11.71 -15.82
C ASN A 174 8.59 -12.22 -16.46
N GLN A 175 9.10 -11.54 -17.49
CA GLN A 175 10.28 -11.92 -18.29
C GLN A 175 11.57 -12.08 -17.48
N GLU A 176 11.62 -11.59 -16.25
CA GLU A 176 12.71 -11.77 -15.31
C GLU A 176 12.31 -12.80 -14.26
N SER A 177 13.17 -13.79 -13.99
CA SER A 177 12.94 -14.69 -12.89
C SER A 177 12.91 -13.94 -11.55
N LEU A 178 12.13 -14.42 -10.58
CA LEU A 178 12.12 -13.85 -9.22
C LEU A 178 13.54 -13.69 -8.66
N GLU A 179 14.42 -14.66 -8.93
CA GLU A 179 15.81 -14.64 -8.50
C GLU A 179 16.61 -13.46 -9.09
N ALA A 180 16.36 -13.12 -10.38
CA ALA A 180 17.02 -11.97 -11.01
C ALA A 180 16.51 -10.65 -10.41
N VAL A 181 15.24 -10.54 -10.10
CA VAL A 181 14.67 -9.36 -9.44
C VAL A 181 15.22 -9.23 -8.02
N LEU A 182 15.24 -10.33 -7.26
CA LEU A 182 15.75 -10.36 -5.88
C LEU A 182 17.27 -10.11 -5.80
N ALA A 183 18.04 -10.42 -6.86
CA ALA A 183 19.47 -10.11 -6.91
C ALA A 183 19.76 -8.60 -6.99
N GLN A 184 18.80 -7.80 -7.45
CA GLN A 184 18.92 -6.33 -7.54
C GLN A 184 18.53 -5.63 -6.23
N ILE A 185 17.83 -6.35 -5.34
CA ILE A 185 17.43 -5.88 -4.03
C ILE A 185 18.45 -6.38 -3.01
N ASP A 186 18.89 -5.50 -2.13
CA ASP A 186 19.72 -5.87 -0.99
C ASP A 186 18.96 -6.89 -0.13
N ARG A 187 19.43 -8.14 -0.12
CA ARG A 187 18.72 -9.29 0.49
C ARG A 187 18.46 -9.10 1.98
N GLU A 188 19.31 -8.36 2.65
CA GLU A 188 19.19 -8.08 4.09
C GLU A 188 18.06 -7.11 4.41
N LYS A 189 17.47 -6.50 3.38
CA LYS A 189 16.41 -5.48 3.51
C LYS A 189 15.10 -5.84 2.82
N LEU A 190 15.00 -7.01 2.20
CA LEU A 190 13.76 -7.48 1.59
C LEU A 190 12.79 -7.91 2.69
N LEU A 191 11.75 -7.10 2.92
CA LEU A 191 10.71 -7.40 3.88
C LEU A 191 9.76 -8.49 3.39
N GLY A 192 9.44 -8.46 2.08
CA GLY A 192 8.61 -9.49 1.47
C GLY A 192 8.27 -9.26 0.01
N VAL A 193 7.56 -10.26 -0.53
CA VAL A 193 7.04 -10.27 -1.90
C VAL A 193 5.53 -10.50 -1.84
N VAL A 194 4.78 -9.66 -2.54
CA VAL A 194 3.32 -9.73 -2.63
C VAL A 194 2.94 -10.16 -4.05
N PRO A 195 2.20 -11.25 -4.22
CA PRO A 195 1.74 -11.68 -5.52
C PRO A 195 0.69 -10.72 -6.11
N TYR A 196 0.61 -10.67 -7.45
CA TYR A 196 -0.42 -9.92 -8.15
C TYR A 196 -1.80 -10.54 -7.94
N SER A 197 -2.79 -9.72 -7.65
CA SER A 197 -4.18 -10.15 -7.53
C SER A 197 -5.15 -9.08 -8.01
N GLU A 198 -5.92 -9.38 -9.06
CA GLU A 198 -7.00 -8.49 -9.54
C GLU A 198 -8.06 -8.24 -8.47
N LYS A 199 -8.30 -9.24 -7.61
CA LYS A 199 -9.28 -9.17 -6.53
C LYS A 199 -8.98 -8.04 -5.53
N ILE A 200 -7.70 -7.79 -5.27
CA ILE A 200 -7.27 -6.75 -4.32
C ILE A 200 -7.66 -5.35 -4.78
N SER A 201 -7.47 -5.05 -6.07
CA SER A 201 -7.90 -3.76 -6.64
C SER A 201 -9.41 -3.56 -6.53
N LEU A 202 -10.20 -4.63 -6.72
CA LEU A 202 -11.65 -4.56 -6.56
C LEU A 202 -12.06 -4.30 -5.12
N LEU A 203 -11.45 -4.97 -4.15
CA LEU A 203 -11.75 -4.82 -2.72
C LEU A 203 -11.40 -3.41 -2.22
N SER A 204 -10.25 -2.88 -2.64
CA SER A 204 -9.81 -1.52 -2.29
C SER A 204 -10.81 -0.46 -2.76
N ASN A 205 -11.34 -0.62 -3.99
CA ASN A 205 -12.34 0.32 -4.54
C ASN A 205 -13.74 0.19 -3.93
N GLN A 206 -14.05 -0.91 -3.25
CA GLN A 206 -15.36 -1.16 -2.64
C GLN A 206 -15.44 -0.78 -1.16
N GLY A 207 -14.33 -0.33 -0.55
CA GLY A 207 -14.28 -0.05 0.89
C GLY A 207 -14.46 -1.29 1.79
N ASN A 208 -14.26 -2.49 1.23
CA ASN A 208 -14.41 -3.78 1.93
C ASN A 208 -13.06 -4.40 2.31
N PHE A 209 -12.01 -3.62 2.28
CA PHE A 209 -10.64 -4.11 2.45
C PHE A 209 -10.35 -4.57 3.89
N ILE A 210 -11.10 -4.08 4.87
CA ILE A 210 -10.94 -4.46 6.29
C ILE A 210 -11.16 -5.96 6.55
N ASN A 211 -11.87 -6.65 5.67
CA ASN A 211 -12.12 -8.08 5.83
C ASN A 211 -11.08 -8.94 5.09
N GLU A 212 -10.03 -9.37 5.82
CA GLU A 212 -8.95 -10.21 5.27
C GLU A 212 -9.43 -11.50 4.61
N SER A 213 -10.60 -12.05 5.00
CA SER A 213 -11.12 -13.26 4.37
C SER A 213 -11.33 -13.13 2.87
N TYR A 214 -11.38 -11.91 2.38
CA TYR A 214 -11.50 -11.59 0.95
C TYR A 214 -10.16 -11.41 0.23
N TRP A 215 -9.03 -11.32 0.94
CA TRP A 215 -7.72 -11.02 0.33
C TRP A 215 -7.13 -12.19 -0.45
N GLY A 216 -7.55 -13.44 -0.16
CA GLY A 216 -7.00 -14.63 -0.83
C GLY A 216 -5.49 -14.75 -0.60
N VAL A 217 -4.74 -14.80 -1.69
CA VAL A 217 -3.27 -14.93 -1.72
C VAL A 217 -2.52 -13.83 -0.95
N LEU A 218 -3.09 -12.64 -0.88
CA LEU A 218 -2.49 -11.53 -0.12
C LEU A 218 -2.43 -11.84 1.37
N THR A 219 -3.39 -12.59 1.92
CA THR A 219 -3.48 -12.86 3.36
C THR A 219 -2.19 -13.49 3.88
N GLU A 220 -1.74 -14.58 3.26
CA GLU A 220 -0.53 -15.29 3.68
C GLU A 220 0.73 -14.43 3.51
N ALA A 221 0.86 -13.75 2.36
CA ALA A 221 1.98 -12.87 2.09
C ALA A 221 2.09 -11.75 3.14
N ILE A 222 0.98 -11.07 3.46
CA ILE A 222 0.99 -9.97 4.44
C ILE A 222 1.20 -10.47 5.86
N HIS A 223 0.69 -11.64 6.25
CA HIS A 223 0.98 -12.22 7.57
C HIS A 223 2.47 -12.50 7.74
N ILE A 224 3.15 -13.03 6.73
CA ILE A 224 4.59 -13.24 6.75
C ILE A 224 5.32 -11.90 6.84
N ILE A 225 4.92 -10.91 6.04
CA ILE A 225 5.50 -9.56 6.02
C ILE A 225 5.35 -8.90 7.40
N ALA A 226 4.15 -8.90 7.98
CA ALA A 226 3.89 -8.33 9.30
C ALA A 226 4.73 -9.00 10.40
N LYS A 227 4.85 -10.33 10.35
CA LYS A 227 5.70 -11.08 11.28
C LYS A 227 7.17 -10.74 11.12
N ASN A 228 7.68 -10.66 9.88
CA ASN A 228 9.04 -10.23 9.60
C ASN A 228 9.30 -8.84 10.17
N TYR A 229 8.33 -7.95 9.99
CA TYR A 229 8.41 -6.58 10.45
C TYR A 229 8.45 -6.49 11.99
N ILE A 230 7.56 -7.20 12.69
CA ILE A 230 7.54 -7.25 14.16
C ILE A 230 8.83 -7.86 14.72
N ASP A 231 9.31 -8.94 14.13
CA ASP A 231 10.45 -9.71 14.62
C ASP A 231 11.80 -9.15 14.17
N PHE A 232 11.81 -8.13 13.29
CA PHE A 232 13.00 -7.60 12.61
C PHE A 232 13.80 -8.72 11.90
N LYS A 233 13.11 -9.69 11.30
CA LYS A 233 13.69 -10.83 10.61
C LYS A 233 13.41 -10.78 9.13
N VAL A 234 14.37 -11.27 8.35
CA VAL A 234 14.24 -11.46 6.91
C VAL A 234 14.23 -12.94 6.60
N TYR A 235 13.18 -13.42 5.93
CA TYR A 235 13.13 -14.80 5.47
C TYR A 235 14.01 -15.01 4.23
N PRO A 236 14.59 -16.23 4.06
CA PRO A 236 15.34 -16.54 2.86
C PRO A 236 14.45 -16.50 1.62
N ASN A 237 15.04 -16.12 0.48
CA ASN A 237 14.33 -16.02 -0.81
C ASN A 237 13.58 -17.32 -1.20
N SER A 238 14.05 -18.47 -0.74
CA SER A 238 13.37 -19.78 -0.96
C SER A 238 11.96 -19.81 -0.40
N THR A 239 11.69 -19.13 0.70
CA THR A 239 10.34 -19.03 1.29
C THR A 239 9.38 -18.29 0.35
N TRP A 240 9.82 -17.18 -0.20
CA TRP A 240 9.02 -16.40 -1.15
C TRP A 240 8.79 -17.14 -2.47
N ILE A 241 9.84 -17.82 -2.98
CA ILE A 241 9.74 -18.66 -4.18
C ILE A 241 8.74 -19.80 -3.97
N GLN A 242 8.74 -20.44 -2.80
CA GLN A 242 7.84 -21.53 -2.50
C GLN A 242 6.39 -21.05 -2.37
N LEU A 243 6.14 -19.92 -1.69
CA LEU A 243 4.83 -19.29 -1.57
C LEU A 243 4.24 -19.00 -2.95
N LEU A 244 5.02 -18.35 -3.81
CA LEU A 244 4.58 -17.97 -5.16
C LEU A 244 4.35 -19.19 -6.08
N LYS A 245 5.04 -20.31 -5.85
CA LYS A 245 4.83 -21.55 -6.62
C LYS A 245 3.55 -22.28 -6.20
N SER A 246 3.21 -22.29 -4.91
CA SER A 246 1.98 -22.94 -4.43
C SER A 246 0.71 -22.33 -5.02
N GLU A 247 0.77 -21.06 -5.39
CA GLU A 247 -0.36 -20.35 -6.01
C GLU A 247 -0.58 -20.69 -7.49
N GLU A 248 0.48 -21.00 -8.24
CA GLU A 248 0.34 -21.48 -9.63
C GLU A 248 -0.39 -22.82 -9.72
N GLU A 249 -0.24 -23.68 -8.69
CA GLU A 249 -0.90 -25.00 -8.64
C GLU A 249 -2.37 -24.92 -8.22
N GLU A 250 -2.79 -23.87 -7.51
CA GLU A 250 -4.17 -23.66 -7.05
C GLU A 250 -5.07 -22.91 -8.05
N ILE A 251 -4.53 -22.37 -9.15
CA ILE A 251 -5.33 -21.84 -10.25
C ILE A 251 -5.61 -22.96 -11.24
N PRO A 252 -6.66 -23.77 -11.07
CA PRO A 252 -7.15 -24.56 -12.18
C PRO A 252 -7.66 -23.54 -13.18
N LEU A 253 -7.07 -23.48 -14.35
CA LEU A 253 -7.64 -22.87 -15.58
C LEU A 253 -8.96 -23.60 -15.93
N LYS A 254 -9.93 -23.56 -15.04
CA LYS A 254 -11.34 -23.70 -15.36
C LYS A 254 -11.82 -22.34 -15.82
N VAL A 255 -11.30 -21.90 -16.95
CA VAL A 255 -12.03 -20.96 -17.79
C VAL A 255 -13.22 -21.77 -18.27
N ASP A 256 -14.32 -21.61 -17.52
CA ASP A 256 -15.60 -22.22 -17.82
C ASP A 256 -15.93 -21.89 -19.30
N GLU A 257 -16.29 -22.91 -20.08
CA GLU A 257 -16.68 -22.74 -21.49
C GLU A 257 -17.78 -21.68 -21.66
N GLN A 258 -18.57 -21.42 -20.62
CA GLN A 258 -19.57 -20.37 -20.60
C GLN A 258 -18.94 -18.97 -20.56
N THR A 259 -17.80 -18.77 -19.93
CA THR A 259 -17.08 -17.47 -19.92
C THR A 259 -16.45 -17.20 -21.28
N LYS A 260 -15.84 -18.20 -21.91
CA LYS A 260 -15.35 -18.11 -23.31
C LYS A 260 -16.49 -17.83 -24.31
N LYS A 261 -17.66 -18.40 -24.08
CA LYS A 261 -18.83 -18.14 -24.91
C LYS A 261 -19.37 -16.72 -24.74
N ARG A 262 -19.42 -16.20 -23.51
CA ARG A 262 -19.80 -14.82 -23.20
C ARG A 262 -18.82 -13.78 -23.75
N GLU A 263 -17.53 -14.04 -23.71
CA GLU A 263 -16.52 -13.15 -24.31
C GLU A 263 -16.61 -13.14 -25.83
N LYS A 264 -16.79 -14.29 -26.48
CA LYS A 264 -17.04 -14.36 -27.93
C LYS A 264 -18.35 -13.65 -28.32
N GLU A 265 -19.41 -13.78 -27.56
CA GLU A 265 -20.66 -13.07 -27.77
C GLU A 265 -20.51 -11.55 -27.59
N LYS A 266 -19.75 -11.08 -26.57
CA LYS A 266 -19.42 -9.67 -26.40
C LYS A 266 -18.59 -9.11 -27.54
N GLN A 267 -17.56 -9.81 -28.01
CA GLN A 267 -16.76 -9.41 -29.16
C GLN A 267 -17.60 -9.36 -30.46
N THR A 268 -18.51 -10.30 -30.64
CA THR A 268 -19.43 -10.32 -31.79
C THR A 268 -20.46 -9.18 -31.72
N LEU A 269 -20.92 -8.81 -30.53
CA LEU A 269 -21.81 -7.66 -30.32
C LEU A 269 -21.09 -6.33 -30.58
N LEU A 270 -19.88 -6.18 -30.07
CA LEU A 270 -19.03 -4.99 -30.31
C LEU A 270 -18.70 -4.82 -31.79
N SER A 271 -18.33 -5.89 -32.49
CA SER A 271 -18.08 -5.82 -33.93
C SER A 271 -19.34 -5.45 -34.76
N ARG A 272 -20.52 -5.94 -34.36
CA ARG A 272 -21.81 -5.55 -34.98
C ARG A 272 -22.19 -4.10 -34.67
N MET A 273 -21.88 -3.58 -33.48
CA MET A 273 -22.09 -2.18 -33.14
C MET A 273 -21.17 -1.25 -33.92
N VAL A 274 -19.88 -1.58 -34.05
CA VAL A 274 -18.91 -0.83 -34.87
C VAL A 274 -19.31 -0.81 -36.34
N TYR A 275 -19.80 -1.94 -36.88
CA TYR A 275 -20.29 -2.02 -38.25
C TYR A 275 -21.55 -1.21 -38.51
N LYS A 276 -22.45 -1.11 -37.50
CA LYS A 276 -23.66 -0.25 -37.60
C LYS A 276 -23.34 1.25 -37.50
N TRP A 277 -22.29 1.61 -36.75
CA TRP A 277 -21.85 3.01 -36.59
C TRP A 277 -21.10 3.51 -37.85
N GLY A 278 -20.35 2.63 -38.51
CA GLY A 278 -19.64 2.96 -39.75
C GLY A 278 -20.55 3.22 -40.97
N ARG A 279 -21.81 2.74 -40.97
CA ARG A 279 -22.76 2.96 -42.06
C ARG A 279 -23.67 4.20 -41.88
N ARG A 280 -23.54 4.97 -40.82
CA ARG A 280 -24.34 6.21 -40.59
C ARG A 280 -23.57 7.50 -40.86
N ARG A 281 -22.41 7.40 -41.50
CA ARG A 281 -21.65 8.55 -42.00
C ARG A 281 -21.34 8.32 -43.49
N TRP A 282 -22.32 8.49 -44.33
CA TRP A 282 -22.23 8.91 -45.76
C TRP A 282 -23.62 9.46 -46.11
#